data_6d90004f835893709939272518187829
#
_entry.id   6d90004f835893709939272518187829
#
_cell.length_a   1.000
_cell.length_b   1.000
_cell.length_c   1.000
_cell.angle_alpha   90.00
_cell.angle_beta   90.00
_cell.angle_gamma   90.00
#
_symmetry.space_group_name_H-M   'P 1'
#
loop_
_entity.id
_entity.type
_entity.pdbx_description
1 polymer ?
#
loop_
_entity_poly.entity_id
_entity_poly.type
_entity_poly.pdbx_seq_one_letter_code
_entity_poly.pdbx_strand_id
1 'polypeptide(L)'
;SASLVGSEMCIRDSDYIENELKQPHIASGIRQINANKGALGEKISFLIKNAGYYTEREAEKLENHLVMLSSKTAAERIKAKADILMETDKYNMAINYYNSILSKSINTDLPERFYGDVYNNLGVAYARLFEYDQAATAFRCAYRLNASAESLESIIMCDLITDNEKRLKMDKDKYGVSDTVINRIKTEIIKLNAEIKTGWNKKQEDQYMQQCKKEYIVEINS
;
A
#
# COMPACT_ATOMS: atom_id res chain seq x y z
N SER A 1 -27.41 -4.32 6.51
CA SER A 1 -27.53 -4.44 5.03
C SER A 1 -26.26 -5.03 4.38
N ALA A 2 -25.05 -4.90 4.95
CA ALA A 2 -23.81 -5.50 4.42
C ALA A 2 -23.79 -7.05 4.43
N SER A 3 -24.56 -7.69 5.31
CA SER A 3 -24.67 -9.15 5.44
C SER A 3 -25.50 -9.78 4.28
N LEU A 4 -26.48 -9.07 3.76
CA LEU A 4 -27.34 -9.56 2.66
C LEU A 4 -26.61 -9.56 1.31
N VAL A 5 -25.80 -8.52 1.04
CA VAL A 5 -25.02 -8.42 -0.21
C VAL A 5 -24.01 -9.57 -0.35
N GLY A 6 -23.39 -10.00 0.75
CA GLY A 6 -22.46 -11.12 0.74
C GLY A 6 -23.11 -12.48 0.49
N SER A 7 -24.34 -12.71 0.95
CA SER A 7 -25.06 -13.97 0.74
C SER A 7 -25.63 -14.11 -0.68
N GLU A 8 -26.17 -13.03 -1.25
CA GLU A 8 -26.69 -13.02 -2.63
C GLU A 8 -25.58 -13.19 -3.67
N MET A 9 -24.41 -12.58 -3.45
CA MET A 9 -23.24 -12.76 -4.33
C MET A 9 -22.80 -14.23 -4.35
N CYS A 10 -22.73 -14.88 -3.19
CA CYS A 10 -22.32 -16.29 -3.09
C CYS A 10 -23.33 -17.29 -3.74
N ILE A 11 -24.63 -16.96 -3.78
CA ILE A 11 -25.63 -17.80 -4.47
C ILE A 11 -25.43 -17.69 -5.98
N ARG A 12 -25.32 -16.48 -6.51
CA ARG A 12 -25.03 -16.23 -7.93
C ARG A 12 -23.72 -16.89 -8.39
N ASP A 13 -22.68 -16.84 -7.56
CA ASP A 13 -21.39 -17.47 -7.87
C ASP A 13 -21.52 -18.99 -7.98
N SER A 14 -22.28 -19.63 -7.07
CA SER A 14 -22.52 -21.07 -7.12
C SER A 14 -23.29 -21.49 -8.38
N ASP A 15 -24.31 -20.70 -8.78
CA ASP A 15 -25.09 -20.95 -9.97
C ASP A 15 -24.27 -20.75 -11.24
N TYR A 16 -23.41 -19.76 -11.29
CA TYR A 16 -22.45 -19.55 -12.38
C TYR A 16 -21.46 -20.73 -12.50
N ILE A 17 -20.91 -21.18 -11.38
CA ILE A 17 -19.99 -22.33 -11.34
C ILE A 17 -20.67 -23.59 -11.85
N GLU A 18 -21.91 -23.83 -11.49
CA GLU A 18 -22.66 -25.00 -11.93
C GLU A 18 -23.06 -24.92 -13.40
N ASN A 19 -23.64 -23.80 -13.81
CA ASN A 19 -24.30 -23.69 -15.11
C ASN A 19 -23.35 -23.28 -16.23
N GLU A 20 -22.40 -22.38 -15.97
CA GLU A 20 -21.47 -21.84 -16.96
C GLU A 20 -20.13 -22.61 -16.97
N LEU A 21 -19.56 -22.85 -15.78
CA LEU A 21 -18.29 -23.56 -15.67
C LEU A 21 -18.45 -25.09 -15.68
N LYS A 22 -19.68 -25.60 -15.59
CA LYS A 22 -19.99 -27.04 -15.58
C LYS A 22 -19.26 -27.81 -14.46
N GLN A 23 -19.15 -27.20 -13.30
CA GLN A 23 -18.48 -27.77 -12.11
C GLN A 23 -19.48 -27.96 -10.94
N PRO A 24 -20.45 -28.91 -11.06
CA PRO A 24 -21.52 -29.07 -10.08
C PRO A 24 -21.03 -29.48 -8.70
N HIS A 25 -19.94 -30.22 -8.60
CA HIS A 25 -19.34 -30.62 -7.32
C HIS A 25 -18.78 -29.43 -6.55
N ILE A 26 -18.16 -28.45 -7.24
CA ILE A 26 -17.65 -27.23 -6.63
C ILE A 26 -18.82 -26.34 -6.18
N ALA A 27 -19.82 -26.19 -7.04
CA ALA A 27 -21.04 -25.42 -6.70
C ALA A 27 -21.75 -25.98 -5.44
N SER A 28 -21.89 -27.29 -5.37
CA SER A 28 -22.48 -27.99 -4.22
C SER A 28 -21.67 -27.75 -2.95
N GLY A 29 -20.34 -27.88 -2.98
CA GLY A 29 -19.48 -27.63 -1.83
C GLY A 29 -19.58 -26.19 -1.34
N ILE A 30 -19.61 -25.19 -2.24
CA ILE A 30 -19.79 -23.79 -1.86
C ILE A 30 -21.15 -23.55 -1.21
N ARG A 31 -22.24 -24.16 -1.76
CA ARG A 31 -23.59 -24.06 -1.17
C ARG A 31 -23.61 -24.66 0.24
N GLN A 32 -22.91 -25.79 0.46
CA GLN A 32 -22.83 -26.40 1.79
C GLN A 32 -22.07 -25.53 2.77
N ILE A 33 -20.94 -24.92 2.36
CA ILE A 33 -20.19 -23.99 3.21
C ILE A 33 -21.06 -22.76 3.53
N ASN A 34 -21.83 -22.25 2.56
CA ASN A 34 -22.77 -21.16 2.78
C ASN A 34 -23.89 -21.51 3.77
N ALA A 35 -24.49 -22.69 3.64
CA ALA A 35 -25.53 -23.18 4.54
C ALA A 35 -25.04 -23.28 6.00
N ASN A 36 -23.78 -23.64 6.18
CA ASN A 36 -23.11 -23.71 7.49
C ASN A 36 -22.57 -22.34 7.98
N LYS A 37 -22.88 -21.23 7.27
CA LYS A 37 -22.35 -19.87 7.55
C LYS A 37 -20.82 -19.80 7.56
N GLY A 38 -20.17 -20.65 6.77
CA GLY A 38 -18.71 -20.69 6.65
C GLY A 38 -18.12 -19.37 6.18
N ALA A 39 -16.94 -19.04 6.67
CA ALA A 39 -16.23 -17.80 6.33
C ALA A 39 -15.82 -17.75 4.86
N LEU A 40 -15.59 -16.54 4.31
CA LEU A 40 -15.10 -16.37 2.94
C LEU A 40 -13.79 -17.14 2.70
N GLY A 41 -12.91 -17.18 3.69
CA GLY A 41 -11.65 -17.94 3.63
C GLY A 41 -11.86 -19.43 3.38
N GLU A 42 -12.86 -20.06 4.00
CA GLU A 42 -13.18 -21.48 3.79
C GLU A 42 -13.65 -21.74 2.36
N LYS A 43 -14.45 -20.84 1.79
CA LYS A 43 -14.93 -20.93 0.40
C LYS A 43 -13.79 -20.83 -0.59
N ILE A 44 -12.88 -19.88 -0.39
CA ILE A 44 -11.70 -19.69 -1.24
C ILE A 44 -10.77 -20.90 -1.13
N SER A 45 -10.53 -21.39 0.09
CA SER A 45 -9.73 -22.59 0.34
C SER A 45 -10.31 -23.81 -0.38
N PHE A 46 -11.62 -24.00 -0.29
CA PHE A 46 -12.34 -25.06 -0.98
C PHE A 46 -12.20 -24.94 -2.51
N LEU A 47 -12.35 -23.73 -3.07
CA LEU A 47 -12.16 -23.46 -4.49
C LEU A 47 -10.72 -23.78 -4.95
N ILE A 48 -9.72 -23.33 -4.22
CA ILE A 48 -8.30 -23.55 -4.54
C ILE A 48 -8.00 -25.06 -4.63
N LYS A 49 -8.52 -25.83 -3.68
CA LYS A 49 -8.30 -27.29 -3.65
C LYS A 49 -9.01 -28.07 -4.75
N ASN A 50 -10.19 -27.61 -5.14
CA ASN A 50 -11.07 -28.42 -6.01
C ASN A 50 -11.12 -27.92 -7.47
N ALA A 51 -10.62 -26.72 -7.77
CA ALA A 51 -10.64 -26.16 -9.12
C ALA A 51 -9.65 -26.83 -10.10
N GLY A 52 -8.68 -27.58 -9.61
CA GLY A 52 -7.71 -28.32 -10.44
C GLY A 52 -6.68 -27.45 -11.17
N TYR A 53 -6.62 -26.13 -10.86
CA TYR A 53 -5.67 -25.19 -11.48
C TYR A 53 -4.34 -25.12 -10.75
N TYR A 54 -4.30 -25.54 -9.48
CA TYR A 54 -3.14 -25.42 -8.61
C TYR A 54 -2.58 -26.79 -8.25
N THR A 55 -1.27 -26.89 -8.17
CA THR A 55 -0.62 -28.05 -7.55
C THR A 55 -0.88 -28.03 -6.03
N GLU A 56 -0.77 -29.19 -5.37
CA GLU A 56 -0.94 -29.28 -3.91
C GLU A 56 -0.07 -28.27 -3.15
N ARG A 57 1.17 -28.08 -3.59
CA ARG A 57 2.12 -27.14 -2.98
C ARG A 57 1.70 -25.67 -3.14
N GLU A 58 1.11 -25.33 -4.28
CA GLU A 58 0.59 -23.98 -4.52
C GLU A 58 -0.69 -23.74 -3.72
N ALA A 59 -1.57 -24.74 -3.66
CA ALA A 59 -2.78 -24.69 -2.87
C ALA A 59 -2.47 -24.48 -1.37
N GLU A 60 -1.51 -25.22 -0.83
CA GLU A 60 -1.05 -25.08 0.55
C GLU A 60 -0.48 -23.67 0.84
N LYS A 61 0.33 -23.13 -0.07
CA LYS A 61 0.84 -21.76 0.06
C LYS A 61 -0.27 -20.72 0.08
N LEU A 62 -1.26 -20.86 -0.81
CA LEU A 62 -2.42 -19.96 -0.86
C LEU A 62 -3.28 -20.07 0.40
N GLU A 63 -3.49 -21.25 0.94
CA GLU A 63 -4.20 -21.46 2.19
C GLU A 63 -3.50 -20.79 3.38
N ASN A 64 -2.19 -20.98 3.48
CA ASN A 64 -1.39 -20.32 4.52
C ASN A 64 -1.50 -18.79 4.44
N HIS A 65 -1.52 -18.22 3.22
CA HIS A 65 -1.77 -16.80 3.02
C HIS A 65 -3.19 -16.39 3.45
N LEU A 66 -4.21 -17.18 3.15
CA LEU A 66 -5.59 -16.91 3.57
C LEU A 66 -5.75 -16.93 5.09
N VAL A 67 -5.14 -17.91 5.76
CA VAL A 67 -5.14 -18.00 7.23
C VAL A 67 -4.46 -16.76 7.82
N MET A 68 -3.30 -16.38 7.29
CA MET A 68 -2.58 -15.19 7.73
C MET A 68 -3.40 -13.89 7.49
N LEU A 69 -4.11 -13.77 6.37
CA LEU A 69 -4.97 -12.63 6.08
C LEU A 69 -6.22 -12.58 6.97
N SER A 70 -6.78 -13.75 7.33
CA SER A 70 -7.97 -13.83 8.18
C SER A 70 -7.68 -13.43 9.63
N SER A 71 -6.44 -13.64 10.10
CA SER A 71 -5.99 -13.21 11.43
C SER A 71 -5.74 -11.71 11.56
N LYS A 72 -5.56 -10.99 10.43
CA LYS A 72 -5.31 -9.56 10.41
C LYS A 72 -6.57 -8.74 10.67
N THR A 73 -6.40 -7.63 11.35
CA THR A 73 -7.45 -6.61 11.50
C THR A 73 -7.82 -5.97 10.15
N ALA A 74 -8.95 -5.29 10.08
CA ALA A 74 -9.36 -4.58 8.87
C ALA A 74 -8.31 -3.52 8.44
N ALA A 75 -7.72 -2.81 9.40
CA ALA A 75 -6.68 -1.81 9.13
C ALA A 75 -5.39 -2.44 8.57
N GLU A 76 -4.96 -3.58 9.10
CA GLU A 76 -3.78 -4.30 8.60
C GLU A 76 -4.01 -4.84 7.18
N ARG A 77 -5.23 -5.31 6.86
CA ARG A 77 -5.57 -5.74 5.49
C ARG A 77 -5.57 -4.57 4.50
N ILE A 78 -6.11 -3.41 4.92
CA ILE A 78 -6.09 -2.19 4.10
C ILE A 78 -4.64 -1.72 3.88
N LYS A 79 -3.80 -1.74 4.94
CA LYS A 79 -2.37 -1.42 4.81
C LYS A 79 -1.68 -2.35 3.82
N ALA A 80 -1.87 -3.66 3.94
CA ALA A 80 -1.25 -4.63 3.02
C ALA A 80 -1.67 -4.37 1.56
N LYS A 81 -2.93 -3.99 1.31
CA LYS A 81 -3.38 -3.60 -0.03
C LYS A 81 -2.69 -2.33 -0.52
N ALA A 82 -2.54 -1.32 0.33
CA ALA A 82 -1.83 -0.09 0.01
C ALA A 82 -0.34 -0.36 -0.28
N ASP A 83 0.30 -1.24 0.49
CA ASP A 83 1.70 -1.62 0.29
C ASP A 83 1.91 -2.28 -1.10
N ILE A 84 0.99 -3.16 -1.54
CA ILE A 84 1.01 -3.75 -2.90
C ILE A 84 0.86 -2.67 -3.98
N LEU A 85 0.01 -1.67 -3.76
CA LEU A 85 -0.15 -0.56 -4.69
C LEU A 85 1.12 0.31 -4.78
N MET A 86 1.87 0.46 -3.68
CA MET A 86 3.19 1.09 -3.69
C MET A 86 4.20 0.32 -4.56
N GLU A 87 4.22 -1.01 -4.46
CA GLU A 87 5.10 -1.88 -5.26
C GLU A 87 4.77 -1.83 -6.76
N THR A 88 3.53 -1.50 -7.12
CA THR A 88 3.05 -1.39 -8.50
C THR A 88 2.96 0.06 -9.00
N ASP A 89 3.63 1.01 -8.31
CA ASP A 89 3.72 2.44 -8.62
C ASP A 89 2.36 3.19 -8.66
N LYS A 90 1.31 2.58 -8.08
CA LYS A 90 -0.04 3.18 -7.99
C LYS A 90 -0.18 4.09 -6.76
N TYR A 91 0.68 5.10 -6.68
CA TYR A 91 0.85 5.95 -5.49
C TYR A 91 -0.43 6.67 -5.06
N ASN A 92 -1.21 7.23 -5.99
CA ASN A 92 -2.47 7.91 -5.67
C ASN A 92 -3.48 6.98 -4.99
N MET A 93 -3.58 5.74 -5.48
CA MET A 93 -4.47 4.75 -4.87
C MET A 93 -3.95 4.32 -3.49
N ALA A 94 -2.64 4.12 -3.33
CA ALA A 94 -2.02 3.81 -2.04
C ALA A 94 -2.30 4.90 -1.00
N ILE A 95 -2.15 6.18 -1.38
CA ILE A 95 -2.46 7.35 -0.55
C ILE A 95 -3.91 7.30 -0.04
N ASN A 96 -4.87 7.00 -0.92
CA ASN A 96 -6.28 6.88 -0.54
C ASN A 96 -6.52 5.78 0.51
N TYR A 97 -5.88 4.62 0.35
CA TYR A 97 -5.99 3.53 1.32
C TYR A 97 -5.31 3.87 2.65
N TYR A 98 -4.10 4.44 2.66
CA TYR A 98 -3.45 4.89 3.90
C TYR A 98 -4.29 5.94 4.61
N ASN A 99 -4.80 6.93 3.90
CA ASN A 99 -5.68 7.95 4.48
C ASN A 99 -6.97 7.34 5.04
N SER A 100 -7.52 6.29 4.42
CA SER A 100 -8.71 5.61 4.94
C SER A 100 -8.47 4.88 6.27
N ILE A 101 -7.22 4.49 6.57
CA ILE A 101 -6.82 3.97 7.88
C ILE A 101 -6.74 5.11 8.89
N LEU A 102 -6.08 6.21 8.51
CA LEU A 102 -5.77 7.33 9.39
C LEU A 102 -6.99 8.21 9.73
N SER A 103 -8.02 8.21 8.86
CA SER A 103 -9.27 8.96 9.08
C SER A 103 -10.25 8.27 10.03
N LYS A 104 -10.07 6.98 10.29
CA LYS A 104 -10.89 6.25 11.26
C LYS A 104 -10.36 6.49 12.68
N SER A 105 -11.27 6.36 13.67
CA SER A 105 -10.85 6.36 15.08
C SER A 105 -9.74 5.33 15.27
N ILE A 106 -8.67 5.74 15.98
CA ILE A 106 -7.55 4.86 16.30
C ILE A 106 -8.10 3.60 16.96
N ASN A 107 -7.87 2.45 16.35
CA ASN A 107 -8.19 1.17 16.97
C ASN A 107 -7.16 0.92 18.08
N THR A 108 -7.60 0.91 19.33
CA THR A 108 -6.75 0.70 20.50
C THR A 108 -6.10 -0.68 20.54
N ASP A 109 -6.58 -1.63 19.73
CA ASP A 109 -6.00 -2.97 19.61
C ASP A 109 -4.71 -2.99 18.75
N LEU A 110 -4.43 -1.91 18.02
CA LEU A 110 -3.23 -1.79 17.20
C LEU A 110 -2.20 -0.87 17.88
N PRO A 111 -0.91 -1.25 17.90
CA PRO A 111 0.13 -0.45 18.51
C PRO A 111 0.33 0.88 17.75
N GLU A 112 0.75 1.93 18.46
CA GLU A 112 1.06 3.24 17.85
C GLU A 112 2.08 3.12 16.70
N ARG A 113 3.04 2.21 16.82
CA ARG A 113 4.01 1.92 15.77
C ARG A 113 3.35 1.54 14.44
N PHE A 114 2.22 0.81 14.46
CA PHE A 114 1.49 0.48 13.24
C PHE A 114 1.06 1.74 12.49
N TYR A 115 0.53 2.73 13.20
CA TYR A 115 0.14 4.02 12.61
C TYR A 115 1.37 4.83 12.17
N GLY A 116 2.47 4.73 12.91
CA GLY A 116 3.75 5.30 12.51
C GLY A 116 4.23 4.75 11.16
N ASP A 117 4.14 3.44 10.97
CA ASP A 117 4.50 2.78 9.71
C ASP A 117 3.55 3.16 8.56
N VAL A 118 2.23 3.32 8.84
CA VAL A 118 1.26 3.82 7.85
C VAL A 118 1.61 5.25 7.42
N TYR A 119 1.92 6.16 8.36
CA TYR A 119 2.34 7.51 8.04
C TYR A 119 3.67 7.56 7.27
N ASN A 120 4.62 6.68 7.61
CA ASN A 120 5.88 6.58 6.88
C ASN A 120 5.64 6.20 5.41
N ASN A 121 4.85 5.15 5.17
CA ASN A 121 4.52 4.71 3.81
C ASN A 121 3.72 5.77 3.04
N LEU A 122 2.81 6.47 3.71
CA LEU A 122 2.10 7.63 3.14
C LEU A 122 3.09 8.74 2.73
N GLY A 123 4.08 9.03 3.55
CA GLY A 123 5.14 9.98 3.24
C GLY A 123 5.95 9.57 2.01
N VAL A 124 6.30 8.28 1.93
CA VAL A 124 6.98 7.73 0.73
C VAL A 124 6.10 7.88 -0.51
N ALA A 125 4.80 7.59 -0.42
CA ALA A 125 3.87 7.74 -1.54
C ALA A 125 3.80 9.19 -2.05
N TYR A 126 3.70 10.16 -1.16
CA TYR A 126 3.76 11.59 -1.52
C TYR A 126 5.10 11.98 -2.14
N ALA A 127 6.22 11.50 -1.58
CA ALA A 127 7.55 11.78 -2.12
C ALA A 127 7.73 11.22 -3.54
N ARG A 128 7.17 10.04 -3.84
CA ARG A 128 7.13 9.47 -5.20
C ARG A 128 6.34 10.31 -6.20
N LEU A 129 5.37 11.09 -5.72
CA LEU A 129 4.62 12.06 -6.52
C LEU A 129 5.24 13.48 -6.51
N PHE A 130 6.42 13.64 -5.94
CA PHE A 130 7.12 14.92 -5.77
C PHE A 130 6.37 15.91 -4.87
N GLU A 131 5.41 15.44 -4.08
CA GLU A 131 4.63 16.24 -3.12
C GLU A 131 5.37 16.31 -1.77
N TYR A 132 6.55 16.91 -1.77
CA TYR A 132 7.49 16.88 -0.64
C TYR A 132 6.97 17.56 0.63
N ASP A 133 6.07 18.54 0.53
CA ASP A 133 5.47 19.19 1.69
C ASP A 133 4.52 18.24 2.44
N GLN A 134 3.70 17.51 1.71
CA GLN A 134 2.83 16.47 2.24
C GLN A 134 3.64 15.30 2.78
N ALA A 135 4.69 14.90 2.04
CA ALA A 135 5.63 13.87 2.49
C ALA A 135 6.27 14.22 3.84
N ALA A 136 6.84 15.42 3.96
CA ALA A 136 7.44 15.89 5.21
C ALA A 136 6.44 15.91 6.38
N THR A 137 5.20 16.29 6.12
CA THR A 137 4.13 16.28 7.13
C THR A 137 3.82 14.86 7.60
N ALA A 138 3.70 13.91 6.66
CA ALA A 138 3.47 12.51 6.98
C ALA A 138 4.66 11.90 7.75
N PHE A 139 5.90 12.16 7.32
CA PHE A 139 7.09 11.69 8.04
C PHE A 139 7.22 12.26 9.47
N ARG A 140 6.83 13.50 9.70
CA ARG A 140 6.76 14.06 11.07
C ARG A 140 5.74 13.34 11.94
N CYS A 141 4.59 12.96 11.39
CA CYS A 141 3.62 12.13 12.09
C CYS A 141 4.17 10.72 12.36
N ALA A 142 4.85 10.12 11.40
CA ALA A 142 5.49 8.82 11.55
C ALA A 142 6.54 8.85 12.68
N TYR A 143 7.46 9.81 12.64
CA TYR A 143 8.53 9.94 13.64
C TYR A 143 7.98 10.12 15.06
N ARG A 144 6.90 10.88 15.22
CA ARG A 144 6.25 11.06 16.52
C ARG A 144 5.72 9.77 17.11
N LEU A 145 5.30 8.80 16.27
CA LEU A 145 4.66 7.56 16.69
C LEU A 145 5.65 6.37 16.77
N ASN A 146 6.68 6.35 15.92
CA ASN A 146 7.61 5.22 15.84
C ASN A 146 9.06 5.59 16.21
N ALA A 147 9.40 6.88 16.31
CA ALA A 147 10.74 7.39 16.56
C ALA A 147 11.82 6.79 15.61
N SER A 148 11.43 6.43 14.38
CA SER A 148 12.31 5.79 13.41
C SER A 148 13.35 6.78 12.85
N ALA A 149 14.62 6.38 12.85
CA ALA A 149 15.69 7.16 12.22
C ALA A 149 15.41 7.41 10.72
N GLU A 150 14.81 6.44 10.03
CA GLU A 150 14.44 6.56 8.61
C GLU A 150 13.41 7.67 8.38
N SER A 151 12.39 7.75 9.24
CA SER A 151 11.39 8.83 9.16
C SER A 151 12.03 10.19 9.41
N LEU A 152 13.00 10.28 10.34
CA LEU A 152 13.73 11.52 10.62
C LEU A 152 14.59 11.94 9.43
N GLU A 153 15.35 11.03 8.84
CA GLU A 153 16.14 11.30 7.65
C GLU A 153 15.28 11.74 6.47
N SER A 154 14.11 11.12 6.30
CA SER A 154 13.13 11.49 5.27
C SER A 154 12.57 12.90 5.46
N ILE A 155 12.34 13.36 6.71
CA ILE A 155 11.96 14.75 7.01
C ILE A 155 13.06 15.71 6.50
N ILE A 156 14.30 15.47 6.90
CA ILE A 156 15.44 16.33 6.53
C ILE A 156 15.66 16.31 5.02
N MET A 157 15.49 15.15 4.36
CA MET A 157 15.59 15.03 2.90
C MET A 157 14.53 15.89 2.21
N CYS A 158 13.28 15.85 2.64
CA CYS A 158 12.21 16.68 2.09
C CYS A 158 12.49 18.17 2.27
N ASP A 159 12.97 18.60 3.44
CA ASP A 159 13.30 19.99 3.71
C ASP A 159 14.47 20.49 2.83
N LEU A 160 15.46 19.64 2.56
CA LEU A 160 16.58 19.93 1.67
C LEU A 160 16.16 20.00 0.20
N ILE A 161 15.29 19.08 -0.26
CA ILE A 161 14.82 19.06 -1.65
C ILE A 161 13.93 20.27 -1.96
N THR A 162 13.13 20.71 -1.00
CA THR A 162 12.27 21.90 -1.14
C THR A 162 13.00 23.22 -0.91
N ASP A 163 14.30 23.19 -0.62
CA ASP A 163 15.14 24.34 -0.29
C ASP A 163 14.53 25.24 0.83
N ASN A 164 13.87 24.61 1.79
CA ASN A 164 13.20 25.30 2.89
C ASN A 164 14.12 25.40 4.11
N GLU A 165 15.06 26.35 4.06
CA GLU A 165 16.05 26.55 5.14
C GLU A 165 15.41 26.80 6.50
N LYS A 166 14.27 27.54 6.54
CA LYS A 166 13.56 27.81 7.79
C LYS A 166 13.04 26.53 8.44
N ARG A 167 12.47 25.65 7.64
CA ARG A 167 11.92 24.36 8.09
C ARG A 167 13.02 23.41 8.49
N LEU A 168 14.07 23.32 7.68
CA LEU A 168 15.27 22.54 7.99
C LEU A 168 15.88 22.94 9.33
N LYS A 169 16.02 24.25 9.61
CA LYS A 169 16.53 24.74 10.90
C LYS A 169 15.61 24.34 12.04
N MET A 170 14.30 24.52 11.88
CA MET A 170 13.32 24.14 12.91
C MET A 170 13.36 22.64 13.22
N ASP A 171 13.41 21.79 12.23
CA ASP A 171 13.44 20.33 12.42
C ASP A 171 14.78 19.85 12.93
N LYS A 172 15.90 20.47 12.49
CA LYS A 172 17.23 20.23 13.05
C LYS A 172 17.25 20.49 14.57
N ASP A 173 16.79 21.66 14.98
CA ASP A 173 16.80 22.09 16.39
C ASP A 173 15.82 21.23 17.22
N LYS A 174 14.64 20.98 16.70
CA LYS A 174 13.59 20.20 17.37
C LYS A 174 13.98 18.74 17.61
N TYR A 175 14.62 18.11 16.65
CA TYR A 175 14.93 16.68 16.69
C TYR A 175 16.41 16.40 17.01
N GLY A 176 17.23 17.43 17.22
CA GLY A 176 18.63 17.30 17.58
C GLY A 176 19.48 16.69 16.45
N VAL A 177 19.18 16.99 15.20
CA VAL A 177 19.90 16.40 14.03
C VAL A 177 21.24 17.06 13.88
N SER A 178 22.31 16.26 13.86
CA SER A 178 23.69 16.76 13.70
C SER A 178 23.98 17.24 12.27
N ASP A 179 24.90 18.21 12.14
CA ASP A 179 25.35 18.68 10.83
C ASP A 179 26.01 17.56 9.99
N THR A 180 26.57 16.55 10.62
CA THR A 180 27.13 15.38 9.93
C THR A 180 26.06 14.61 9.17
N VAL A 181 24.88 14.40 9.76
CA VAL A 181 23.73 13.73 9.11
C VAL A 181 23.21 14.60 7.97
N ILE A 182 23.02 15.88 8.18
CA ILE A 182 22.56 16.82 7.14
C ILE A 182 23.51 16.82 5.95
N ASN A 183 24.83 16.90 6.20
CA ASN A 183 25.83 16.91 5.13
C ASN A 183 25.89 15.57 4.38
N ARG A 184 25.68 14.45 5.07
CA ARG A 184 25.57 13.13 4.43
C ARG A 184 24.38 13.10 3.46
N ILE A 185 23.19 13.52 3.90
CA ILE A 185 21.98 13.55 3.06
C ILE A 185 22.17 14.52 1.88
N LYS A 186 22.75 15.71 2.09
CA LYS A 186 23.09 16.64 0.99
C LYS A 186 24.00 16.00 -0.06
N THR A 187 25.02 15.30 0.39
CA THR A 187 25.96 14.62 -0.52
C THR A 187 25.24 13.53 -1.33
N GLU A 188 24.33 12.81 -0.73
CA GLU A 188 23.54 11.76 -1.37
C GLU A 188 22.59 12.35 -2.45
N ILE A 189 21.89 13.44 -2.12
CA ILE A 189 21.05 14.17 -3.09
C ILE A 189 21.87 14.68 -4.29
N ILE A 190 23.07 15.23 -4.03
CA ILE A 190 23.97 15.72 -5.10
C ILE A 190 24.41 14.57 -6.02
N LYS A 191 24.76 13.40 -5.45
CA LYS A 191 25.14 12.22 -6.24
C LYS A 191 24.00 11.74 -7.12
N LEU A 192 22.79 11.56 -6.54
CA LEU A 192 21.62 11.14 -7.29
C LEU A 192 21.29 12.11 -8.43
N ASN A 193 21.35 13.42 -8.18
CA ASN A 193 21.13 14.45 -9.21
C ASN A 193 22.19 14.42 -10.31
N ALA A 194 23.43 14.08 -9.99
CA ALA A 194 24.50 13.95 -11.00
C ALA A 194 24.27 12.72 -11.88
N GLU A 195 23.83 11.61 -11.32
CA GLU A 195 23.48 10.39 -12.08
C GLU A 195 22.31 10.62 -13.05
N ILE A 196 21.27 11.35 -12.62
CA ILE A 196 20.12 11.70 -13.47
C ILE A 196 20.54 12.59 -14.64
N LYS A 197 21.41 13.58 -14.43
CA LYS A 197 21.85 14.53 -15.46
C LYS A 197 22.66 13.89 -16.60
N THR A 198 23.29 12.74 -16.37
CA THR A 198 24.14 12.08 -17.37
C THR A 198 23.39 11.18 -18.35
N GLY A 199 22.11 10.90 -18.15
CA GLY A 199 21.39 9.87 -18.91
C GLY A 199 20.32 10.35 -19.89
N TRP A 200 19.75 11.55 -19.73
CA TRP A 200 18.58 11.96 -20.52
C TRP A 200 18.84 13.22 -21.36
N ASN A 201 18.49 13.14 -22.66
CA ASN A 201 18.39 14.32 -23.50
C ASN A 201 16.94 14.83 -23.50
N LYS A 202 16.74 16.09 -23.92
CA LYS A 202 15.43 16.76 -23.92
C LYS A 202 14.32 15.95 -24.62
N LYS A 203 14.66 15.21 -25.66
CA LYS A 203 13.72 14.36 -26.42
C LYS A 203 13.26 13.16 -25.58
N GLN A 204 14.14 12.59 -24.77
CA GLN A 204 13.81 11.49 -23.86
C GLN A 204 12.96 11.98 -22.69
N GLU A 205 13.25 13.17 -22.15
CA GLU A 205 12.41 13.82 -21.14
C GLU A 205 10.99 14.06 -21.65
N ASP A 206 10.84 14.64 -22.87
CA ASP A 206 9.55 14.91 -23.47
C ASP A 206 8.75 13.61 -23.73
N GLN A 207 9.41 12.54 -24.18
CA GLN A 207 8.80 11.24 -24.40
C GLN A 207 8.31 10.63 -23.08
N TYR A 208 9.12 10.66 -22.03
CA TYR A 208 8.75 10.19 -20.71
C TYR A 208 7.58 10.97 -20.13
N MET A 209 7.61 12.29 -20.20
CA MET A 209 6.51 13.15 -19.76
C MET A 209 5.21 12.88 -20.50
N GLN A 210 5.26 12.57 -21.79
CA GLN A 210 4.08 12.19 -22.58
C GLN A 210 3.55 10.81 -22.14
N GLN A 211 4.43 9.88 -21.84
CA GLN A 211 4.05 8.56 -21.34
C GLN A 211 3.40 8.66 -19.95
N CYS A 212 4.00 9.38 -19.02
CA CYS A 212 3.43 9.64 -17.70
C CYS A 212 2.05 10.30 -17.78
N LYS A 213 1.85 11.26 -18.69
CA LYS A 213 0.53 11.89 -18.91
C LYS A 213 -0.51 10.90 -19.42
N LYS A 214 -0.15 9.97 -20.30
CA LYS A 214 -1.05 8.94 -20.81
C LYS A 214 -1.44 7.96 -19.70
N GLU A 215 -0.46 7.50 -18.92
CA GLU A 215 -0.69 6.59 -17.79
C GLU A 215 -1.59 7.22 -16.73
N TYR A 216 -1.36 8.51 -16.40
CA TYR A 216 -2.20 9.27 -15.49
C TYR A 216 -3.65 9.39 -15.97
N ILE A 217 -3.89 9.64 -17.28
CA ILE A 217 -5.24 9.70 -17.84
C ILE A 217 -5.96 8.35 -17.78
N VAL A 218 -5.25 7.25 -17.99
CA VAL A 218 -5.80 5.90 -17.87
C VAL A 218 -6.17 5.59 -16.42
N GLU A 219 -5.32 5.99 -15.47
CA GLU A 219 -5.51 5.74 -14.04
C GLU A 219 -6.69 6.52 -13.46
N ILE A 220 -6.96 7.74 -13.96
CA ILE A 220 -8.13 8.54 -13.52
C ILE A 220 -9.45 8.00 -14.08
N ASN A 221 -9.42 7.34 -15.25
CA ASN A 221 -10.61 6.86 -15.94
C ASN A 221 -10.92 5.37 -15.68
N SER A 222 -10.12 4.69 -14.85
CA SER A 222 -10.30 3.31 -14.41
C SER A 222 -10.87 3.22 -13.00
#